data_9abd0a8889aea5a6a52da88017d83c0a
#
_entry.id   9abd0a8889aea5a6a52da88017d83c0a
#
_cell.length_a   1.000
_cell.length_b   1.000
_cell.length_c   1.000
_cell.angle_alpha   90.00
_cell.angle_beta   90.00
_cell.angle_gamma   90.00
#
_symmetry.space_group_name_H-M   'P 1'
#
loop_
_entity.id
_entity.type
_entity.pdbx_description
1 polymer ?
#
loop_
_entity_poly.entity_id
_entity_poly.type
_entity_poly.pdbx_seq_one_letter_code
_entity_poly.pdbx_strand_id
1 'polypeptide(L)'
;MAGLKSLAKDTAIYGMSSIIGRFLNYLLVPLYTAVLPAASGGYGVVSNVYAYTALILVFLTFGMETGFFRFANKAGDDPKKVYANVLMFVGGLSLAFVALCLTFLHPIASFLEYPDHADYVAMMILVVALDSFQCIPFAYLRYQKRPIKFAGIKLFNIVGNILLNLFFLLLCPWLYKVQPGLIDWFYDPDYLVGYIFVANLIMSAVQMLFFIPELRGFSYRIDRKLLKEMIAYSFPILIFGLVGILNQTVDKMIYPFLFEDRQEGLVQLGIYSATSKVALVMAMFTQAFRYAYE
;
A
#
# COMPACT_ATOMS: atom_id res chain seq x y z
N MET A 1 28.89 16.77 -17.35
CA MET A 1 29.20 15.45 -16.74
C MET A 1 28.76 15.32 -15.28
N ALA A 2 28.83 16.39 -14.46
CA ALA A 2 28.38 16.32 -13.05
C ALA A 2 26.86 16.02 -12.92
N GLY A 3 26.02 16.61 -13.78
CA GLY A 3 24.56 16.40 -13.74
C GLY A 3 24.13 14.96 -14.08
N LEU A 4 24.81 14.29 -15.00
CA LEU A 4 24.49 12.90 -15.37
C LEU A 4 24.84 11.91 -14.25
N LYS A 5 25.98 12.10 -13.57
CA LYS A 5 26.38 11.29 -12.40
C LYS A 5 25.41 11.48 -11.23
N SER A 6 24.94 12.71 -10.97
CA SER A 6 23.95 12.98 -9.92
C SER A 6 22.61 12.33 -10.28
N LEU A 7 22.15 12.46 -11.52
CA LEU A 7 20.90 11.85 -11.98
C LEU A 7 20.94 10.32 -11.88
N ALA A 8 22.04 9.69 -12.30
CA ALA A 8 22.21 8.24 -12.20
C ALA A 8 22.23 7.78 -10.73
N LYS A 9 22.91 8.53 -9.83
CA LYS A 9 22.93 8.23 -8.40
C LYS A 9 21.51 8.31 -7.78
N ASP A 10 20.77 9.38 -8.09
CA ASP A 10 19.42 9.58 -7.56
C ASP A 10 18.46 8.49 -8.07
N THR A 11 18.52 8.17 -9.37
CA THR A 11 17.75 7.08 -9.99
C THR A 11 18.07 5.74 -9.37
N ALA A 12 19.36 5.46 -9.12
CA ALA A 12 19.79 4.23 -8.45
C ALA A 12 19.22 4.14 -7.03
N ILE A 13 19.24 5.21 -6.24
CA ILE A 13 18.68 5.20 -4.87
C ILE A 13 17.18 4.95 -4.89
N TYR A 14 16.42 5.61 -5.78
CA TYR A 14 14.97 5.38 -5.91
C TYR A 14 14.65 3.95 -6.39
N GLY A 15 15.36 3.47 -7.40
CA GLY A 15 15.18 2.12 -7.93
C GLY A 15 15.54 1.05 -6.92
N MET A 16 16.74 1.12 -6.32
CA MET A 16 17.20 0.16 -5.32
C MET A 16 16.28 0.11 -4.08
N SER A 17 15.87 1.27 -3.54
CA SER A 17 14.95 1.29 -2.39
C SER A 17 13.61 0.60 -2.70
N SER A 18 13.13 0.71 -3.94
CA SER A 18 11.90 0.05 -4.39
C SER A 18 12.08 -1.45 -4.58
N ILE A 19 13.21 -1.91 -5.15
CA ILE A 19 13.52 -3.32 -5.34
C ILE A 19 13.76 -4.01 -3.99
N ILE A 20 14.59 -3.41 -3.13
CA ILE A 20 14.84 -3.91 -1.77
C ILE A 20 13.53 -4.01 -1.00
N GLY A 21 12.66 -3.00 -1.11
CA GLY A 21 11.36 -3.02 -0.47
C GLY A 21 10.47 -4.20 -0.91
N ARG A 22 10.43 -4.49 -2.20
CA ARG A 22 9.69 -5.65 -2.72
C ARG A 22 10.28 -6.97 -2.25
N PHE A 23 11.60 -7.09 -2.25
CA PHE A 23 12.31 -8.28 -1.77
C PHE A 23 12.07 -8.53 -0.28
N LEU A 24 12.16 -7.48 0.54
CA LEU A 24 11.91 -7.58 1.98
C LEU A 24 10.47 -8.00 2.28
N ASN A 25 9.48 -7.42 1.58
CA ASN A 25 8.08 -7.84 1.72
C ASN A 25 7.85 -9.29 1.23
N TYR A 26 8.64 -9.76 0.27
CA TYR A 26 8.60 -11.15 -0.15
C TYR A 26 9.00 -12.13 0.97
N LEU A 27 9.94 -11.72 1.85
CA LEU A 27 10.37 -12.53 2.99
C LEU A 27 9.26 -12.77 4.02
N LEU A 28 8.18 -11.97 4.01
CA LEU A 28 7.01 -12.21 4.86
C LEU A 28 6.14 -13.39 4.39
N VAL A 29 6.22 -13.77 3.11
CA VAL A 29 5.38 -14.84 2.56
C VAL A 29 5.68 -16.20 3.23
N PRO A 30 6.94 -16.65 3.36
CA PRO A 30 7.27 -17.85 4.12
C PRO A 30 6.78 -17.79 5.58
N LEU A 31 6.89 -16.62 6.22
CA LEU A 31 6.38 -16.43 7.58
C LEU A 31 4.86 -16.64 7.63
N TYR A 32 4.11 -15.99 6.75
CA TYR A 32 2.66 -16.10 6.72
C TYR A 32 2.18 -17.53 6.43
N THR A 33 2.83 -18.20 5.46
CA THR A 33 2.47 -19.58 5.11
C THR A 33 2.84 -20.60 6.20
N ALA A 34 3.84 -20.30 7.03
CA ALA A 34 4.25 -21.16 8.13
C ALA A 34 3.43 -20.99 9.40
N VAL A 35 2.97 -19.75 9.68
CA VAL A 35 2.34 -19.38 10.95
C VAL A 35 0.82 -19.35 10.86
N LEU A 36 0.26 -18.89 9.71
CA LEU A 36 -1.19 -18.80 9.57
C LEU A 36 -1.80 -20.16 9.29
N PRO A 37 -2.84 -20.57 10.05
CA PRO A 37 -3.49 -21.86 9.82
C PRO A 37 -4.11 -21.92 8.43
N ALA A 38 -3.73 -22.94 7.64
CA ALA A 38 -4.31 -23.14 6.32
C ALA A 38 -5.84 -23.35 6.39
N ALA A 39 -6.31 -24.08 7.42
CA ALA A 39 -7.73 -24.36 7.62
C ALA A 39 -8.60 -23.11 7.80
N SER A 40 -8.05 -21.97 8.25
CA SER A 40 -8.77 -20.71 8.38
C SER A 40 -8.66 -19.81 7.13
N GLY A 41 -8.16 -20.33 6.01
CA GLY A 41 -7.89 -19.53 4.80
C GLY A 41 -6.69 -18.57 4.92
N GLY A 42 -6.10 -18.46 6.08
CA GLY A 42 -4.92 -17.70 6.53
C GLY A 42 -4.30 -16.72 5.51
N TYR A 43 -3.32 -17.20 4.72
CA TYR A 43 -2.66 -16.35 3.72
C TYR A 43 -3.57 -15.98 2.53
N GLY A 44 -4.61 -16.77 2.26
CA GLY A 44 -5.62 -16.45 1.25
C GLY A 44 -6.43 -15.21 1.60
N VAL A 45 -6.86 -15.09 2.88
CA VAL A 45 -7.55 -13.88 3.39
C VAL A 45 -6.67 -12.65 3.20
N VAL A 46 -5.41 -12.73 3.61
CA VAL A 46 -4.44 -11.63 3.43
C VAL A 46 -4.32 -11.23 1.96
N SER A 47 -4.15 -12.22 1.07
CA SER A 47 -3.99 -12.00 -0.37
C SER A 47 -5.23 -11.39 -1.01
N ASN A 48 -6.42 -11.86 -0.62
CA ASN A 48 -7.70 -11.37 -1.11
C ASN A 48 -7.93 -9.91 -0.70
N VAL A 49 -7.79 -9.60 0.58
CA VAL A 49 -7.97 -8.23 1.10
C VAL A 49 -6.97 -7.25 0.47
N TYR A 50 -5.70 -7.65 0.31
CA TYR A 50 -4.71 -6.82 -0.38
C TYR A 50 -5.01 -6.60 -1.86
N ALA A 51 -5.67 -7.55 -2.53
CA ALA A 51 -6.08 -7.37 -3.93
C ALA A 51 -7.11 -6.24 -4.07
N TYR A 52 -8.12 -6.20 -3.20
CA TYR A 52 -9.07 -5.08 -3.13
C TYR A 52 -8.40 -3.77 -2.76
N THR A 53 -7.52 -3.79 -1.76
CA THR A 53 -6.77 -2.60 -1.33
C THR A 53 -5.95 -1.99 -2.47
N ALA A 54 -5.28 -2.83 -3.27
CA ALA A 54 -4.48 -2.37 -4.41
C ALA A 54 -5.34 -1.69 -5.49
N LEU A 55 -6.54 -2.22 -5.76
CA LEU A 55 -7.49 -1.59 -6.69
C LEU A 55 -7.96 -0.23 -6.19
N ILE A 56 -8.36 -0.17 -4.92
CA ILE A 56 -8.86 1.06 -4.28
C ILE A 56 -7.74 2.12 -4.22
N LEU A 57 -6.49 1.72 -3.96
CA LEU A 57 -5.34 2.63 -3.94
C LEU A 57 -5.18 3.35 -5.28
N VAL A 58 -5.27 2.63 -6.40
CA VAL A 58 -5.18 3.23 -7.74
C VAL A 58 -6.33 4.20 -7.98
N PHE A 59 -7.53 3.83 -7.54
CA PHE A 59 -8.70 4.69 -7.66
C PHE A 59 -8.54 5.99 -6.84
N LEU A 60 -8.10 5.92 -5.58
CA LEU A 60 -7.95 7.08 -4.71
C LEU A 60 -6.78 7.99 -5.14
N THR A 61 -5.69 7.44 -5.64
CA THR A 61 -4.56 8.24 -6.15
C THR A 61 -4.93 8.98 -7.43
N PHE A 62 -5.93 8.52 -8.18
CA PHE A 62 -6.50 9.15 -9.37
C PHE A 62 -5.48 9.53 -10.45
N GLY A 63 -4.32 8.88 -10.49
CA GLY A 63 -3.23 9.26 -11.40
C GLY A 63 -2.63 10.64 -11.10
N MET A 64 -2.97 11.26 -9.96
CA MET A 64 -2.55 12.62 -9.58
C MET A 64 -1.05 12.74 -9.34
N GLU A 65 -0.36 11.65 -9.05
CA GLU A 65 1.10 11.64 -8.96
C GLU A 65 1.75 12.07 -10.29
N THR A 66 1.32 11.46 -11.40
CA THR A 66 1.79 11.81 -12.74
C THR A 66 1.33 13.21 -13.15
N GLY A 67 0.08 13.55 -12.81
CA GLY A 67 -0.45 14.91 -12.99
C GLY A 67 0.40 15.95 -12.27
N PHE A 68 0.76 15.70 -11.01
CA PHE A 68 1.63 16.59 -10.25
C PHE A 68 2.95 16.87 -10.99
N PHE A 69 3.68 15.85 -11.44
CA PHE A 69 4.95 16.05 -12.17
C PHE A 69 4.78 16.85 -13.46
N ARG A 70 3.71 16.60 -14.21
CA ARG A 70 3.45 17.35 -15.44
C ARG A 70 3.22 18.83 -15.18
N PHE A 71 2.31 19.15 -14.26
CA PHE A 71 1.93 20.54 -13.99
C PHE A 71 2.99 21.28 -13.18
N ALA A 72 3.69 20.64 -12.26
CA ALA A 72 4.78 21.24 -11.50
C ALA A 72 6.00 21.62 -12.39
N ASN A 73 6.17 20.97 -13.54
CA ASN A 73 7.23 21.29 -14.50
C ASN A 73 6.73 22.15 -15.68
N LYS A 74 5.45 22.51 -15.74
CA LYS A 74 4.88 23.35 -16.77
C LYS A 74 5.27 24.82 -16.52
N ALA A 75 5.78 25.50 -17.55
CA ALA A 75 6.13 26.92 -17.45
C ALA A 75 4.90 27.78 -17.10
N GLY A 76 5.04 28.64 -16.09
CA GLY A 76 3.97 29.54 -15.65
C GLY A 76 3.15 29.03 -14.46
N ASP A 77 3.21 27.76 -14.11
CA ASP A 77 2.56 27.23 -12.91
C ASP A 77 3.52 27.30 -11.69
N ASP A 78 2.97 27.64 -10.52
CA ASP A 78 3.71 27.57 -9.25
C ASP A 78 3.67 26.15 -8.69
N PRO A 79 4.81 25.44 -8.61
CA PRO A 79 4.86 24.06 -8.12
C PRO A 79 4.26 23.88 -6.72
N LYS A 80 4.33 24.90 -5.86
CA LYS A 80 3.73 24.86 -4.52
C LYS A 80 2.21 24.87 -4.57
N LYS A 81 1.64 25.67 -5.49
CA LYS A 81 0.18 25.68 -5.72
C LYS A 81 -0.29 24.36 -6.32
N VAL A 82 0.45 23.82 -7.30
CA VAL A 82 0.16 22.50 -7.89
C VAL A 82 0.15 21.44 -6.81
N TYR A 83 1.19 21.39 -5.96
CA TYR A 83 1.28 20.45 -4.85
C TYR A 83 0.10 20.56 -3.88
N ALA A 84 -0.21 21.78 -3.43
CA ALA A 84 -1.33 22.01 -2.49
C ALA A 84 -2.68 21.59 -3.10
N ASN A 85 -2.93 21.87 -4.39
CA ASN A 85 -4.16 21.44 -5.07
C ASN A 85 -4.30 19.92 -5.13
N VAL A 86 -3.23 19.21 -5.51
CA VAL A 86 -3.23 17.74 -5.58
C VAL A 86 -3.42 17.13 -4.20
N LEU A 87 -2.71 17.66 -3.20
CA LEU A 87 -2.78 17.17 -1.83
C LEU A 87 -4.19 17.33 -1.26
N MET A 88 -4.82 18.49 -1.49
CA MET A 88 -6.22 18.73 -1.06
C MET A 88 -7.22 17.82 -1.80
N PHE A 89 -7.02 17.59 -3.09
CA PHE A 89 -7.89 16.72 -3.87
C PHE A 89 -7.80 15.26 -3.40
N VAL A 90 -6.60 14.70 -3.34
CA VAL A 90 -6.38 13.31 -2.90
C VAL A 90 -6.77 13.14 -1.44
N GLY A 91 -6.42 14.10 -0.57
CA GLY A 91 -6.82 14.08 0.83
C GLY A 91 -8.33 14.17 1.02
N GLY A 92 -9.00 15.05 0.30
CA GLY A 92 -10.46 15.15 0.32
C GLY A 92 -11.15 13.88 -0.19
N LEU A 93 -10.65 13.29 -1.28
CA LEU A 93 -11.16 12.04 -1.84
C LEU A 93 -10.96 10.88 -0.85
N SER A 94 -9.78 10.79 -0.22
CA SER A 94 -9.47 9.77 0.79
C SER A 94 -10.35 9.91 2.04
N LEU A 95 -10.57 11.13 2.52
CA LEU A 95 -11.46 11.39 3.66
C LEU A 95 -12.91 11.05 3.34
N ALA A 96 -13.41 11.44 2.17
CA ALA A 96 -14.75 11.08 1.70
C ALA A 96 -14.92 9.56 1.58
N PHE A 97 -13.91 8.88 1.05
CA PHE A 97 -13.88 7.41 0.96
C PHE A 97 -13.95 6.76 2.35
N VAL A 98 -13.12 7.20 3.31
CA VAL A 98 -13.14 6.68 4.70
C VAL A 98 -14.52 6.92 5.32
N ALA A 99 -15.05 8.14 5.23
CA ALA A 99 -16.36 8.47 5.81
C ALA A 99 -17.47 7.58 5.21
N LEU A 100 -17.49 7.42 3.89
CA LEU A 100 -18.46 6.58 3.20
C LEU A 100 -18.32 5.11 3.60
N CYS A 101 -17.11 4.56 3.52
CA CYS A 101 -16.88 3.14 3.78
C CYS A 101 -17.07 2.76 5.25
N LEU A 102 -16.71 3.61 6.19
CA LEU A 102 -16.97 3.34 7.61
C LEU A 102 -18.46 3.45 7.96
N THR A 103 -19.22 4.34 7.29
CA THR A 103 -20.68 4.40 7.47
C THR A 103 -21.36 3.13 6.98
N PHE A 104 -20.86 2.53 5.89
CA PHE A 104 -21.38 1.29 5.31
C PHE A 104 -20.50 0.07 5.59
N LEU A 105 -19.77 0.06 6.71
CA LEU A 105 -18.76 -0.96 7.01
C LEU A 105 -19.35 -2.39 7.01
N HIS A 106 -20.43 -2.61 7.75
CA HIS A 106 -21.04 -3.96 7.83
C HIS A 106 -21.61 -4.45 6.49
N PRO A 107 -22.36 -3.64 5.71
CA PRO A 107 -22.73 -4.01 4.34
C PRO A 107 -21.53 -4.33 3.44
N ILE A 108 -20.45 -3.56 3.51
CA ILE A 108 -19.24 -3.81 2.73
C ILE A 108 -18.54 -5.10 3.19
N ALA A 109 -18.41 -5.31 4.49
CA ALA A 109 -17.82 -6.53 5.03
C ALA A 109 -18.63 -7.77 4.64
N SER A 110 -19.97 -7.69 4.69
CA SER A 110 -20.86 -8.76 4.23
C SER A 110 -20.75 -9.01 2.72
N PHE A 111 -20.65 -7.96 1.91
CA PHE A 111 -20.45 -8.07 0.46
C PHE A 111 -19.11 -8.72 0.11
N LEU A 112 -18.06 -8.38 0.85
CA LEU A 112 -16.75 -9.01 0.72
C LEU A 112 -16.67 -10.39 1.39
N GLU A 113 -17.80 -10.84 2.01
CA GLU A 113 -17.93 -12.10 2.74
C GLU A 113 -16.95 -12.24 3.93
N TYR A 114 -16.76 -11.13 4.66
CA TYR A 114 -16.07 -11.05 5.94
C TYR A 114 -16.98 -10.49 7.04
N PRO A 115 -18.20 -11.04 7.25
CA PRO A 115 -19.16 -10.47 8.21
C PRO A 115 -18.64 -10.50 9.65
N ASP A 116 -17.89 -11.55 10.02
CA ASP A 116 -17.31 -11.74 11.35
C ASP A 116 -16.03 -10.95 11.57
N HIS A 117 -15.42 -10.44 10.50
CA HIS A 117 -14.15 -9.72 10.50
C HIS A 117 -14.25 -8.34 9.80
N ALA A 118 -15.31 -7.59 10.14
CA ALA A 118 -15.47 -6.22 9.64
C ALA A 118 -14.29 -5.29 10.01
N ASP A 119 -13.58 -5.62 11.09
CA ASP A 119 -12.37 -4.95 11.55
C ASP A 119 -11.22 -5.06 10.54
N TYR A 120 -11.04 -6.18 9.84
CA TYR A 120 -10.04 -6.30 8.75
C TYR A 120 -10.33 -5.28 7.64
N VAL A 121 -11.61 -5.19 7.25
CA VAL A 121 -12.06 -4.25 6.22
C VAL A 121 -11.85 -2.81 6.70
N ALA A 122 -12.21 -2.49 7.95
CA ALA A 122 -12.03 -1.16 8.53
C ALA A 122 -10.56 -0.75 8.56
N MET A 123 -9.66 -1.63 9.03
CA MET A 123 -8.22 -1.35 9.05
C MET A 123 -7.68 -1.08 7.65
N MET A 124 -8.09 -1.88 6.65
CA MET A 124 -7.61 -1.70 5.28
C MET A 124 -8.18 -0.47 4.59
N ILE A 125 -9.42 -0.05 4.91
CA ILE A 125 -9.97 1.25 4.50
C ILE A 125 -9.07 2.39 5.00
N LEU A 126 -8.66 2.35 6.26
CA LEU A 126 -7.77 3.36 6.84
C LEU A 126 -6.36 3.31 6.23
N VAL A 127 -5.79 2.12 6.06
CA VAL A 127 -4.46 1.94 5.44
C VAL A 127 -4.46 2.52 4.03
N VAL A 128 -5.42 2.14 3.19
CA VAL A 128 -5.43 2.59 1.79
C VAL A 128 -5.67 4.10 1.66
N ALA A 129 -6.45 4.69 2.56
CA ALA A 129 -6.65 6.14 2.61
C ALA A 129 -5.36 6.88 3.02
N LEU A 130 -4.64 6.36 4.02
CA LEU A 130 -3.34 6.91 4.42
C LEU A 130 -2.31 6.78 3.30
N ASP A 131 -2.21 5.61 2.67
CA ASP A 131 -1.23 5.33 1.62
C ASP A 131 -1.51 6.16 0.36
N SER A 132 -2.79 6.32 -0.03
CA SER A 132 -3.16 7.18 -1.15
C SER A 132 -2.81 8.65 -0.91
N PHE A 133 -3.06 9.16 0.30
CA PHE A 133 -2.66 10.51 0.67
C PHE A 133 -1.14 10.69 0.63
N GLN A 134 -0.40 9.72 1.19
CA GLN A 134 1.06 9.77 1.29
C GLN A 134 1.78 9.67 -0.07
N CYS A 135 1.12 9.17 -1.12
CA CYS A 135 1.72 9.10 -2.45
C CYS A 135 2.12 10.50 -2.97
N ILE A 136 1.38 11.56 -2.58
CA ILE A 136 1.65 12.94 -3.01
C ILE A 136 2.87 13.55 -2.30
N PRO A 137 3.04 13.48 -0.97
CA PRO A 137 4.30 13.83 -0.31
C PRO A 137 5.51 13.04 -0.84
N PHE A 138 5.35 11.75 -1.14
CA PHE A 138 6.41 10.99 -1.80
C PHE A 138 6.77 11.53 -3.20
N ALA A 139 5.78 11.89 -4.00
CA ALA A 139 5.99 12.53 -5.30
C ALA A 139 6.70 13.89 -5.15
N TYR A 140 6.34 14.67 -4.13
CA TYR A 140 6.98 15.93 -3.82
C TYR A 140 8.45 15.78 -3.42
N LEU A 141 8.78 14.78 -2.59
CA LEU A 141 10.19 14.47 -2.27
C LEU A 141 11.01 14.13 -3.52
N ARG A 142 10.43 13.40 -4.48
CA ARG A 142 11.09 13.10 -5.76
C ARG A 142 11.26 14.37 -6.61
N TYR A 143 10.25 15.22 -6.66
CA TYR A 143 10.33 16.52 -7.32
C TYR A 143 11.44 17.41 -6.74
N GLN A 144 11.58 17.42 -5.41
CA GLN A 144 12.63 18.14 -4.70
C GLN A 144 14.03 17.51 -4.81
N LYS A 145 14.16 16.36 -5.48
CA LYS A 145 15.42 15.59 -5.57
C LYS A 145 16.00 15.23 -4.19
N ARG A 146 15.14 14.73 -3.29
CA ARG A 146 15.53 14.26 -1.95
C ARG A 146 15.46 12.73 -1.84
N PRO A 147 16.34 11.98 -2.58
CA PRO A 147 16.28 10.52 -2.65
C PRO A 147 16.53 9.82 -1.32
N ILE A 148 17.43 10.36 -0.49
CA ILE A 148 17.77 9.76 0.81
C ILE A 148 16.57 9.80 1.76
N LYS A 149 15.85 10.94 1.84
CA LYS A 149 14.65 11.05 2.68
C LYS A 149 13.55 10.11 2.17
N PHE A 150 13.32 10.08 0.85
CA PHE A 150 12.37 9.16 0.22
C PHE A 150 12.68 7.70 0.56
N ALA A 151 13.93 7.26 0.32
CA ALA A 151 14.35 5.89 0.59
C ALA A 151 14.29 5.56 2.09
N GLY A 152 14.73 6.49 2.95
CA GLY A 152 14.70 6.31 4.40
C GLY A 152 13.30 6.09 4.95
N ILE A 153 12.32 6.93 4.57
CA ILE A 153 10.93 6.78 4.99
C ILE A 153 10.35 5.45 4.49
N LYS A 154 10.61 5.11 3.22
CA LYS A 154 10.09 3.88 2.62
C LYS A 154 10.67 2.62 3.27
N LEU A 155 11.97 2.58 3.48
CA LEU A 155 12.64 1.46 4.14
C LEU A 155 12.26 1.36 5.62
N PHE A 156 12.10 2.48 6.32
CA PHE A 156 11.62 2.50 7.70
C PHE A 156 10.23 1.85 7.82
N ASN A 157 9.30 2.21 6.92
CA ASN A 157 7.97 1.58 6.89
C ASN A 157 8.07 0.07 6.66
N ILE A 158 8.85 -0.37 5.68
CA ILE A 158 8.96 -1.79 5.34
C ILE A 158 9.61 -2.58 6.47
N VAL A 159 10.73 -2.11 7.01
CA VAL A 159 11.42 -2.78 8.13
C VAL A 159 10.54 -2.79 9.38
N GLY A 160 9.89 -1.66 9.70
CA GLY A 160 8.96 -1.58 10.82
C GLY A 160 7.78 -2.55 10.67
N ASN A 161 7.21 -2.66 9.46
CA ASN A 161 6.13 -3.62 9.19
C ASN A 161 6.60 -5.06 9.38
N ILE A 162 7.81 -5.41 8.91
CA ILE A 162 8.40 -6.73 9.12
C ILE A 162 8.59 -7.00 10.62
N LEU A 163 9.18 -6.06 11.35
CA LEU A 163 9.41 -6.21 12.80
C LEU A 163 8.11 -6.38 13.57
N LEU A 164 7.05 -5.61 13.24
CA LEU A 164 5.75 -5.77 13.86
C LEU A 164 5.11 -7.12 13.52
N ASN A 165 5.24 -7.60 12.28
CA ASN A 165 4.77 -8.93 11.92
C ASN A 165 5.52 -10.03 12.69
N LEU A 166 6.85 -9.95 12.82
CA LEU A 166 7.63 -10.87 13.64
C LEU A 166 7.23 -10.80 15.13
N PHE A 167 6.97 -9.60 15.63
CA PHE A 167 6.50 -9.39 16.99
C PHE A 167 5.14 -10.08 17.22
N PHE A 168 4.13 -9.78 16.41
CA PHE A 168 2.78 -10.32 16.62
C PHE A 168 2.66 -11.80 16.27
N LEU A 169 3.38 -12.28 15.24
CA LEU A 169 3.22 -13.66 14.74
C LEU A 169 4.20 -14.67 15.34
N LEU A 170 5.33 -14.24 15.91
CA LEU A 170 6.31 -15.13 16.52
C LEU A 170 6.51 -14.85 18.01
N LEU A 171 6.80 -13.59 18.36
CA LEU A 171 7.13 -13.26 19.74
C LEU A 171 5.92 -13.33 20.67
N CYS A 172 4.77 -12.76 20.27
CA CYS A 172 3.56 -12.81 21.09
C CYS A 172 3.05 -14.24 21.33
N PRO A 173 2.95 -15.15 20.33
CA PRO A 173 2.57 -16.55 20.59
C PRO A 173 3.54 -17.29 21.52
N TRP A 174 4.83 -17.00 21.40
CA TRP A 174 5.82 -17.56 22.30
C TRP A 174 5.64 -17.05 23.74
N LEU A 175 5.48 -15.71 23.91
CA LEU A 175 5.22 -15.11 25.23
C LEU A 175 3.92 -15.61 25.84
N TYR A 176 2.87 -15.79 25.04
CA TYR A 176 1.58 -16.30 25.49
C TYR A 176 1.69 -17.72 26.09
N LYS A 177 2.57 -18.55 25.52
CA LYS A 177 2.84 -19.90 26.04
C LYS A 177 3.66 -19.89 27.32
N VAL A 178 4.57 -18.91 27.49
CA VAL A 178 5.50 -18.85 28.64
C VAL A 178 4.90 -18.07 29.81
N GLN A 179 4.29 -16.92 29.56
CA GLN A 179 3.70 -16.02 30.56
C GLN A 179 2.44 -15.34 30.00
N PRO A 180 1.28 -16.02 29.96
CA PRO A 180 0.05 -15.47 29.39
C PRO A 180 -0.34 -14.12 30.04
N GLY A 181 -0.27 -14.02 31.35
CA GLY A 181 -0.68 -12.81 32.10
C GLY A 181 0.07 -11.52 31.72
N LEU A 182 1.14 -11.58 30.90
CA LEU A 182 1.87 -10.40 30.46
C LEU A 182 1.18 -9.75 29.25
N ILE A 183 0.54 -10.51 28.38
CA ILE A 183 0.06 -10.06 27.07
C ILE A 183 -1.44 -10.31 26.82
N ASP A 184 -2.14 -11.02 27.70
CA ASP A 184 -3.58 -11.31 27.59
C ASP A 184 -4.46 -10.07 27.36
N TRP A 185 -4.01 -8.91 27.83
CA TRP A 185 -4.77 -7.67 27.73
C TRP A 185 -4.82 -7.08 26.30
N PHE A 186 -3.94 -7.51 25.38
CA PHE A 186 -3.89 -7.00 24.01
C PHE A 186 -3.70 -8.09 22.94
N TYR A 187 -3.36 -9.31 23.32
CA TYR A 187 -3.04 -10.37 22.39
C TYR A 187 -4.05 -11.51 22.46
N ASP A 188 -4.68 -11.78 21.32
CA ASP A 188 -5.59 -12.90 21.10
C ASP A 188 -4.94 -13.91 20.15
N PRO A 189 -4.70 -15.17 20.58
CA PRO A 189 -4.09 -16.21 19.74
C PRO A 189 -4.89 -16.55 18.48
N ASP A 190 -6.20 -16.32 18.47
CA ASP A 190 -7.08 -16.65 17.34
C ASP A 190 -7.13 -15.52 16.31
N TYR A 191 -6.62 -14.31 16.66
CA TYR A 191 -6.65 -13.11 15.81
C TYR A 191 -5.43 -12.96 14.89
N LEU A 192 -4.72 -14.05 14.56
CA LEU A 192 -3.42 -14.00 13.86
C LEU A 192 -3.44 -13.20 12.55
N VAL A 193 -4.46 -13.38 11.69
CA VAL A 193 -4.59 -12.65 10.42
C VAL A 193 -4.77 -11.15 10.66
N GLY A 194 -5.55 -10.78 11.67
CA GLY A 194 -5.83 -9.39 12.01
C GLY A 194 -4.57 -8.61 12.38
N TYR A 195 -3.61 -9.24 13.06
CA TYR A 195 -2.36 -8.58 13.43
C TYR A 195 -1.51 -8.14 12.24
N ILE A 196 -1.66 -8.77 11.07
CA ILE A 196 -1.01 -8.33 9.83
C ILE A 196 -1.58 -6.97 9.41
N PHE A 197 -2.89 -6.80 9.49
CA PHE A 197 -3.56 -5.54 9.17
C PHE A 197 -3.28 -4.46 10.21
N VAL A 198 -3.22 -4.84 11.50
CA VAL A 198 -2.80 -3.95 12.60
C VAL A 198 -1.38 -3.43 12.37
N ALA A 199 -0.43 -4.30 12.02
CA ALA A 199 0.95 -3.92 11.74
C ALA A 199 1.03 -2.92 10.58
N ASN A 200 0.27 -3.16 9.50
CA ASN A 200 0.17 -2.23 8.38
C ASN A 200 -0.40 -0.88 8.79
N LEU A 201 -1.50 -0.88 9.53
CA LEU A 201 -2.15 0.36 9.97
C LEU A 201 -1.23 1.20 10.85
N ILE A 202 -0.55 0.55 11.81
CA ILE A 202 0.43 1.22 12.68
C ILE A 202 1.53 1.85 11.82
N MET A 203 2.09 1.11 10.87
CA MET A 203 3.20 1.61 10.07
C MET A 203 2.80 2.68 9.08
N SER A 204 1.62 2.59 8.44
CA SER A 204 1.09 3.66 7.59
C SER A 204 0.79 4.93 8.39
N ALA A 205 0.28 4.79 9.62
CA ALA A 205 0.04 5.93 10.50
C ALA A 205 1.37 6.58 10.99
N VAL A 206 2.34 5.78 11.41
CA VAL A 206 3.66 6.27 11.81
C VAL A 206 4.39 6.93 10.65
N GLN A 207 4.30 6.36 9.45
CA GLN A 207 4.88 6.93 8.23
C GLN A 207 4.32 8.32 7.93
N MET A 208 3.03 8.55 8.18
CA MET A 208 2.39 9.86 8.01
C MET A 208 3.08 10.96 8.84
N LEU A 209 3.59 10.64 10.02
CA LEU A 209 4.27 11.60 10.89
C LEU A 209 5.55 12.16 10.25
N PHE A 210 6.25 11.36 9.44
CA PHE A 210 7.47 11.80 8.73
C PHE A 210 7.19 12.82 7.63
N PHE A 211 5.93 12.93 7.17
CA PHE A 211 5.51 13.90 6.15
C PHE A 211 5.01 15.23 6.73
N ILE A 212 4.93 15.38 8.06
CA ILE A 212 4.51 16.66 8.68
C ILE A 212 5.30 17.87 8.15
N PRO A 213 6.64 17.79 7.92
CA PRO A 213 7.38 18.91 7.34
C PRO A 213 6.93 19.25 5.90
N GLU A 214 6.58 18.26 5.09
CA GLU A 214 6.10 18.42 3.72
C GLU A 214 4.65 18.91 3.63
N LEU A 215 3.94 18.91 4.76
CA LEU A 215 2.59 19.49 4.86
C LEU A 215 2.58 20.93 5.35
N ARG A 216 3.72 21.46 5.83
CA ARG A 216 3.80 22.82 6.38
C ARG A 216 4.27 23.84 5.34
N GLY A 217 3.79 25.07 5.47
CA GLY A 217 4.29 26.20 4.66
C GLY A 217 3.64 26.34 3.29
N PHE A 218 2.49 25.69 3.06
CA PHE A 218 1.71 25.80 1.83
C PHE A 218 0.42 26.61 2.06
N SER A 219 -0.01 27.32 1.01
CA SER A 219 -1.33 27.95 0.97
C SER A 219 -2.34 26.92 0.47
N TYR A 220 -3.13 26.37 1.37
CA TYR A 220 -4.18 25.40 1.08
C TYR A 220 -5.44 26.10 0.53
N ARG A 221 -5.31 26.63 -0.70
CA ARG A 221 -6.43 27.22 -1.45
C ARG A 221 -6.60 26.47 -2.75
N ILE A 222 -7.81 25.96 -2.98
CA ILE A 222 -8.13 25.24 -4.22
C ILE A 222 -8.21 26.24 -5.37
N ASP A 223 -7.33 26.08 -6.35
CA ASP A 223 -7.49 26.68 -7.66
C ASP A 223 -8.34 25.76 -8.55
N ARG A 224 -9.63 26.11 -8.70
CA ARG A 224 -10.60 25.28 -9.42
C ARG A 224 -10.24 25.09 -10.89
N LYS A 225 -9.62 26.09 -11.53
CA LYS A 225 -9.23 26.02 -12.94
C LYS A 225 -8.09 25.01 -13.09
N LEU A 226 -7.02 25.20 -12.31
CA LEU A 226 -5.87 24.30 -12.29
C LEU A 226 -6.30 22.87 -11.95
N LEU A 227 -7.12 22.69 -10.92
CA LEU A 227 -7.60 21.36 -10.50
C LEU A 227 -8.41 20.67 -11.61
N LYS A 228 -9.29 21.40 -12.30
CA LYS A 228 -10.07 20.86 -13.45
C LYS A 228 -9.14 20.37 -14.58
N GLU A 229 -8.12 21.15 -14.92
CA GLU A 229 -7.12 20.76 -15.94
C GLU A 229 -6.35 19.51 -15.49
N MET A 230 -5.97 19.44 -14.23
CA MET A 230 -5.28 18.28 -13.65
C MET A 230 -6.14 17.03 -13.63
N ILE A 231 -7.39 17.13 -13.22
CA ILE A 231 -8.35 16.01 -13.23
C ILE A 231 -8.56 15.49 -14.66
N ALA A 232 -8.77 16.39 -15.62
CA ALA A 232 -8.96 16.01 -17.02
C ALA A 232 -7.73 15.28 -17.60
N TYR A 233 -6.53 15.70 -17.20
CA TYR A 233 -5.31 15.02 -17.59
C TYR A 233 -5.09 13.68 -16.87
N SER A 234 -5.43 13.60 -15.59
CA SER A 234 -5.19 12.41 -14.77
C SER A 234 -6.24 11.31 -14.99
N PHE A 235 -7.42 11.65 -15.47
CA PHE A 235 -8.50 10.68 -15.69
C PHE A 235 -8.13 9.53 -16.66
N PRO A 236 -7.55 9.77 -17.85
CA PRO A 236 -7.05 8.68 -18.69
C PRO A 236 -5.97 7.83 -17.99
N ILE A 237 -5.11 8.44 -17.17
CA ILE A 237 -4.07 7.74 -16.41
C ILE A 237 -4.69 6.84 -15.35
N LEU A 238 -5.76 7.29 -14.69
CA LEU A 238 -6.54 6.46 -13.77
C LEU A 238 -7.08 5.22 -14.49
N ILE A 239 -7.69 5.36 -15.67
CA ILE A 239 -8.22 4.22 -16.43
C ILE A 239 -7.10 3.22 -16.78
N PHE A 240 -5.95 3.71 -17.26
CA PHE A 240 -4.78 2.85 -17.51
C PHE A 240 -4.30 2.15 -16.23
N GLY A 241 -4.24 2.88 -15.12
CA GLY A 241 -3.87 2.32 -13.82
C GLY A 241 -4.83 1.23 -13.35
N LEU A 242 -6.15 1.45 -13.48
CA LEU A 242 -7.18 0.48 -13.13
C LEU A 242 -7.07 -0.79 -13.97
N VAL A 243 -6.94 -0.67 -15.28
CA VAL A 243 -6.74 -1.85 -16.15
C VAL A 243 -5.47 -2.60 -15.76
N GLY A 244 -4.38 -1.87 -15.49
CA GLY A 244 -3.10 -2.47 -15.09
C GLY A 244 -3.17 -3.23 -13.77
N ILE A 245 -3.84 -2.66 -12.75
CA ILE A 245 -3.97 -3.33 -11.44
C ILE A 245 -4.97 -4.49 -11.50
N LEU A 246 -6.08 -4.35 -12.23
CA LEU A 246 -7.02 -5.45 -12.43
C LEU A 246 -6.36 -6.66 -13.07
N ASN A 247 -5.51 -6.45 -14.08
CA ASN A 247 -4.74 -7.55 -14.69
C ASN A 247 -3.82 -8.28 -13.71
N GLN A 248 -3.44 -7.66 -12.59
CA GLN A 248 -2.56 -8.26 -11.57
C GLN A 248 -3.29 -8.84 -10.36
N THR A 249 -4.55 -8.44 -10.13
CA THR A 249 -5.25 -8.72 -8.87
C THR A 249 -6.64 -9.32 -9.04
N VAL A 250 -7.24 -9.25 -10.24
CA VAL A 250 -8.62 -9.74 -10.45
C VAL A 250 -8.76 -11.23 -10.16
N ASP A 251 -7.73 -12.02 -10.48
CA ASP A 251 -7.64 -13.42 -10.15
C ASP A 251 -7.83 -13.66 -8.64
N LYS A 252 -7.12 -12.90 -7.80
CA LYS A 252 -7.18 -13.01 -6.33
C LYS A 252 -8.48 -12.51 -5.74
N MET A 253 -9.16 -11.60 -6.43
CA MET A 253 -10.47 -11.08 -6.02
C MET A 253 -11.58 -12.08 -6.31
N ILE A 254 -11.55 -12.72 -7.47
CA ILE A 254 -12.62 -13.62 -7.95
C ILE A 254 -12.42 -15.05 -7.47
N TYR A 255 -11.18 -15.49 -7.28
CA TYR A 255 -10.84 -16.89 -6.99
C TYR A 255 -11.65 -17.54 -5.87
N PRO A 256 -11.88 -16.87 -4.69
CA PRO A 256 -12.68 -17.48 -3.62
C PRO A 256 -14.14 -17.73 -4.01
N PHE A 257 -14.69 -16.96 -4.95
CA PHE A 257 -16.08 -17.10 -5.40
C PHE A 257 -16.29 -18.22 -6.43
N LEU A 258 -15.21 -18.85 -6.91
CA LEU A 258 -15.28 -19.99 -7.85
C LEU A 258 -15.52 -21.34 -7.16
N PHE A 259 -15.50 -21.34 -5.83
CA PHE A 259 -15.71 -22.54 -5.01
C PHE A 259 -17.09 -22.50 -4.35
N GLU A 260 -17.72 -23.66 -4.18
CA GLU A 260 -18.99 -23.78 -3.44
C GLU A 260 -18.79 -23.41 -1.97
N ASP A 261 -17.65 -23.85 -1.38
CA ASP A 261 -17.22 -23.43 -0.06
C ASP A 261 -16.16 -22.33 -0.19
N ARG A 262 -16.52 -21.12 0.26
CA ARG A 262 -15.60 -19.98 0.26
C ARG A 262 -14.34 -20.22 1.10
N GLN A 263 -14.47 -20.96 2.20
CA GLN A 263 -13.33 -21.27 3.07
C GLN A 263 -12.29 -22.10 2.30
N GLU A 264 -12.73 -23.09 1.56
CA GLU A 264 -11.87 -23.86 0.65
C GLU A 264 -11.27 -22.94 -0.42
N GLY A 265 -12.06 -22.05 -1.02
CA GLY A 265 -11.61 -21.06 -1.96
C GLY A 265 -10.49 -20.16 -1.43
N LEU A 266 -10.58 -19.71 -0.17
CA LEU A 266 -9.53 -18.93 0.49
C LEU A 266 -8.27 -19.76 0.77
N VAL A 267 -8.42 -21.00 1.17
CA VAL A 267 -7.27 -21.93 1.34
C VAL A 267 -6.52 -22.11 0.02
N GLN A 268 -7.25 -22.40 -1.05
CA GLN A 268 -6.68 -22.58 -2.38
C GLN A 268 -6.06 -21.27 -2.91
N LEU A 269 -6.68 -20.12 -2.66
CA LEU A 269 -6.12 -18.81 -2.97
C LEU A 269 -4.79 -18.57 -2.23
N GLY A 270 -4.69 -19.02 -0.97
CA GLY A 270 -3.45 -18.95 -0.20
C GLY A 270 -2.30 -19.68 -0.88
N ILE A 271 -2.56 -20.92 -1.32
CA ILE A 271 -1.59 -21.75 -2.08
C ILE A 271 -1.23 -21.09 -3.40
N TYR A 272 -2.22 -20.68 -4.16
CA TYR A 272 -2.03 -19.96 -5.44
C TYR A 272 -1.20 -18.70 -5.28
N SER A 273 -1.52 -17.88 -4.27
CA SER A 273 -0.81 -16.62 -4.02
C SER A 273 0.63 -16.85 -3.57
N ALA A 274 0.90 -17.86 -2.75
CA ALA A 274 2.25 -18.21 -2.33
C ALA A 274 3.10 -18.69 -3.50
N THR A 275 2.58 -19.58 -4.36
CA THR A 275 3.28 -20.09 -5.55
C THR A 275 3.50 -18.98 -6.59
N SER A 276 2.53 -18.10 -6.80
CA SER A 276 2.66 -16.95 -7.70
C SER A 276 3.78 -15.99 -7.26
N LYS A 277 4.07 -15.87 -5.96
CA LYS A 277 5.20 -15.06 -5.47
C LYS A 277 6.55 -15.63 -5.86
N VAL A 278 6.68 -16.95 -6.00
CA VAL A 278 7.92 -17.58 -6.51
C VAL A 278 8.18 -17.15 -7.96
N ALA A 279 7.13 -17.09 -8.78
CA ALA A 279 7.23 -16.60 -10.15
C ALA A 279 7.66 -15.12 -10.25
N LEU A 280 7.24 -14.28 -9.28
CA LEU A 280 7.66 -12.87 -9.21
C LEU A 280 9.17 -12.70 -8.98
N VAL A 281 9.83 -13.63 -8.29
CA VAL A 281 11.30 -13.60 -8.13
C VAL A 281 11.98 -13.72 -9.49
N MET A 282 11.49 -14.61 -10.35
CA MET A 282 12.00 -14.76 -11.73
C MET A 282 11.79 -13.48 -12.55
N ALA A 283 10.64 -12.82 -12.38
CA ALA A 283 10.37 -11.52 -13.03
C ALA A 283 11.33 -10.42 -12.55
N MET A 284 11.75 -10.43 -11.28
CA MET A 284 12.76 -9.49 -10.75
C MET A 284 14.12 -9.72 -11.38
N PHE A 285 14.55 -10.96 -11.57
CA PHE A 285 15.78 -11.29 -12.29
C PHE A 285 15.72 -10.79 -13.74
N THR A 286 14.62 -11.06 -14.43
CA THR A 286 14.43 -10.59 -15.82
C THR A 286 14.47 -9.05 -15.90
N GLN A 287 13.87 -8.36 -14.94
CA GLN A 287 13.97 -6.89 -14.86
C GLN A 287 15.38 -6.41 -14.59
N ALA A 288 16.12 -7.06 -13.69
CA ALA A 288 17.52 -6.69 -13.40
C ALA A 288 18.40 -6.85 -14.65
N PHE A 289 18.23 -7.94 -15.42
CA PHE A 289 18.92 -8.13 -16.71
C PHE A 289 18.53 -7.06 -17.72
N ARG A 290 17.26 -6.70 -17.81
CA ARG A 290 16.79 -5.65 -18.74
C ARG A 290 17.44 -4.30 -18.44
N TYR A 291 17.54 -3.91 -17.18
CA TYR A 291 18.24 -2.67 -16.76
C TYR A 291 19.75 -2.72 -17.01
N ALA A 292 20.36 -3.90 -17.05
CA ALA A 292 21.77 -4.04 -17.37
C ALA A 292 22.06 -3.96 -18.88
N TYR A 293 21.04 -4.16 -19.71
CA TYR A 293 21.15 -4.11 -21.19
C TYR A 293 20.77 -2.75 -21.80
N GLU A 294 20.02 -1.91 -21.07
CA GLU A 294 19.68 -0.53 -21.47
C GLU A 294 20.74 0.47 -20.96
#